data_b64d592f0c9efb6dfa4c172a8ffbb6a5
#
_entry.id   b64d592f0c9efb6dfa4c172a8ffbb6a5
#
_cell.length_a   1.000
_cell.length_b   1.000
_cell.length_c   1.000
_cell.angle_alpha   90.00
_cell.angle_beta   90.00
_cell.angle_gamma   90.00
#
_symmetry.space_group_name_H-M   'P 1'
#
loop_
_entity.id
_entity.type
_entity.pdbx_description
1 polymer ?
#
loop_
_entity_poly.entity_id
_entity_poly.type
_entity_poly.pdbx_seq_one_letter_code
_entity_poly.pdbx_strand_id
1 'polypeptide(L)'
;MNEMQRYLAEEVAEDLADGIINRREAIRRLGLLGVTGAAATGMLATVGAEAAAAGSEHSGNRDGRRTGSESSWAPVAQESITFAGPRVPLMAAWAPTARPRGAVLVIHENRGLNVHISTVAGRLAASGYSALALDLLSEEGGTGSFPGEAEVAAALAQIPPERHVEDMKAALTELGRRVPHKKLAAIGFCFGGAMVWRLLTSNEPRLAAGAPFYGPFPEGGSFAGSRAAVLGVYGGLDSRVIATLPAAKAALEAQRLRFELITFTEANHAFFNDTGARFNPHAAIEAWRRVLNWFDDAVDDDDDHD
;
A
#
# COMPACT_ATOMS: atom_id res chain seq x y z
N MET A 1 -14.72 -13.94 -10.91
CA MET A 1 -13.95 -13.21 -9.87
C MET A 1 -12.77 -12.55 -10.56
N ASN A 2 -12.64 -11.22 -10.44
CA ASN A 2 -11.50 -10.50 -10.98
C ASN A 2 -10.24 -10.70 -10.10
N GLU A 3 -9.07 -10.21 -10.57
CA GLU A 3 -7.79 -10.36 -9.85
C GLU A 3 -7.84 -9.75 -8.44
N MET A 4 -8.43 -8.54 -8.30
CA MET A 4 -8.52 -7.85 -7.02
C MET A 4 -9.47 -8.54 -6.04
N GLN A 5 -10.61 -9.04 -6.52
CA GLN A 5 -11.53 -9.85 -5.71
C GLN A 5 -10.83 -11.12 -5.18
N ARG A 6 -10.04 -11.79 -6.03
CA ARG A 6 -9.26 -12.97 -5.63
C ARG A 6 -8.26 -12.61 -4.55
N TYR A 7 -7.47 -11.57 -4.79
CA TYR A 7 -6.46 -11.09 -3.85
C TYR A 7 -7.06 -10.79 -2.46
N LEU A 8 -8.17 -10.03 -2.40
CA LEU A 8 -8.82 -9.71 -1.14
C LEU A 8 -9.54 -10.91 -0.50
N ALA A 9 -10.02 -11.86 -1.28
CA ALA A 9 -10.60 -13.09 -0.75
C ALA A 9 -9.54 -14.01 -0.11
N GLU A 10 -8.36 -14.09 -0.70
CA GLU A 10 -7.20 -14.80 -0.12
C GLU A 10 -6.75 -14.15 1.19
N GLU A 11 -6.75 -12.80 1.26
CA GLU A 11 -6.45 -12.06 2.50
C GLU A 11 -7.46 -12.37 3.62
N VAL A 12 -8.75 -12.50 3.30
CA VAL A 12 -9.77 -12.94 4.27
C VAL A 12 -9.48 -14.35 4.79
N ALA A 13 -8.98 -15.24 3.95
CA ALA A 13 -8.61 -16.60 4.37
C ALA A 13 -7.38 -16.61 5.28
N GLU A 14 -6.37 -15.77 5.00
CA GLU A 14 -5.21 -15.56 5.89
C GLU A 14 -5.62 -14.93 7.23
N ASP A 15 -6.50 -13.92 7.23
CA ASP A 15 -7.02 -13.33 8.47
C ASP A 15 -7.72 -14.36 9.37
N LEU A 16 -8.41 -15.33 8.77
CA LEU A 16 -9.00 -16.44 9.50
C LEU A 16 -7.95 -17.40 10.05
N ALA A 17 -6.93 -17.77 9.25
CA ALA A 17 -5.86 -18.66 9.66
C ALA A 17 -5.02 -18.09 10.80
N ASP A 18 -4.77 -16.77 10.78
CA ASP A 18 -4.06 -16.05 11.82
C ASP A 18 -4.93 -15.75 13.06
N GLY A 19 -6.21 -16.12 13.02
CA GLY A 19 -7.15 -15.88 14.13
C GLY A 19 -7.54 -14.42 14.32
N ILE A 20 -7.29 -13.55 13.34
CA ILE A 20 -7.66 -12.13 13.36
C ILE A 20 -9.18 -11.99 13.25
N ILE A 21 -9.81 -12.83 12.44
CA ILE A 21 -11.25 -12.92 12.33
C ILE A 21 -11.73 -14.36 12.60
N ASN A 22 -12.98 -14.51 13.02
CA ASN A 22 -13.58 -15.83 13.17
C ASN A 22 -14.21 -16.31 11.85
N ARG A 23 -14.54 -17.63 11.80
CA ARG A 23 -15.11 -18.26 10.61
C ARG A 23 -16.40 -17.60 10.10
N ARG A 24 -17.26 -17.11 10.99
CA ARG A 24 -18.51 -16.44 10.61
C ARG A 24 -18.23 -15.14 9.86
N GLU A 25 -17.28 -14.36 10.37
CA GLU A 25 -16.84 -13.13 9.75
C GLU A 25 -16.13 -13.38 8.42
N ALA A 26 -15.28 -14.39 8.33
CA ALA A 26 -14.64 -14.76 7.07
C ALA A 26 -15.67 -15.12 5.99
N ILE A 27 -16.69 -15.93 6.32
CA ILE A 27 -17.78 -16.27 5.38
C ILE A 27 -18.56 -15.01 4.96
N ARG A 28 -18.83 -14.08 5.89
CA ARG A 28 -19.50 -12.81 5.60
C ARG A 28 -18.68 -11.97 4.62
N ARG A 29 -17.38 -11.79 4.89
CA ARG A 29 -16.47 -11.01 4.02
C ARG A 29 -16.32 -11.62 2.65
N LEU A 30 -16.15 -12.94 2.55
CA LEU A 30 -16.12 -13.66 1.27
C LEU A 30 -17.42 -13.47 0.48
N GLY A 31 -18.57 -13.53 1.16
CA GLY A 31 -19.87 -13.25 0.55
C GLY A 31 -19.98 -11.86 -0.05
N LEU A 32 -19.49 -10.83 0.63
CA LEU A 32 -19.43 -9.45 0.12
C LEU A 32 -18.51 -9.30 -1.12
N LEU A 33 -17.43 -10.10 -1.18
CA LEU A 33 -16.54 -10.17 -2.35
C LEU A 33 -17.13 -11.00 -3.50
N GLY A 34 -18.34 -11.55 -3.34
CA GLY A 34 -18.99 -12.39 -4.35
C GLY A 34 -18.53 -13.86 -4.33
N VAL A 35 -17.78 -14.28 -3.32
CA VAL A 35 -17.32 -15.67 -3.16
C VAL A 35 -18.30 -16.42 -2.26
N THR A 36 -19.09 -17.35 -2.83
CA THR A 36 -20.14 -18.05 -2.09
C THR A 36 -20.03 -19.59 -2.19
N GLY A 37 -20.70 -20.30 -1.29
CA GLY A 37 -20.86 -21.76 -1.35
C GLY A 37 -19.56 -22.54 -1.29
N ALA A 38 -19.39 -23.49 -2.20
CA ALA A 38 -18.24 -24.41 -2.23
C ALA A 38 -16.90 -23.67 -2.46
N ALA A 39 -16.90 -22.57 -3.20
CA ALA A 39 -15.70 -21.77 -3.44
C ALA A 39 -15.17 -21.13 -2.14
N ALA A 40 -16.05 -20.54 -1.33
CA ALA A 40 -15.68 -19.99 -0.03
C ALA A 40 -15.14 -21.07 0.92
N THR A 41 -15.81 -22.24 0.95
CA THR A 41 -15.39 -23.37 1.79
C THR A 41 -14.02 -23.91 1.35
N GLY A 42 -13.77 -24.00 0.04
CA GLY A 42 -12.51 -24.46 -0.52
C GLY A 42 -11.33 -23.52 -0.16
N MET A 43 -11.51 -22.20 -0.31
CA MET A 43 -10.49 -21.21 0.06
C MET A 43 -10.13 -21.27 1.54
N LEU A 44 -11.11 -21.39 2.43
CA LEU A 44 -10.88 -21.49 3.87
C LEU A 44 -10.23 -22.82 4.29
N ALA A 45 -10.36 -23.88 3.48
CA ALA A 45 -9.75 -25.20 3.76
C ALA A 45 -8.26 -25.26 3.35
N THR A 46 -7.89 -24.62 2.23
CA THR A 46 -6.50 -24.63 1.74
C THR A 46 -5.56 -23.87 2.66
N VAL A 47 -5.96 -22.68 3.11
CA VAL A 47 -5.13 -21.87 4.03
C VAL A 47 -5.02 -22.52 5.40
N GLY A 48 -6.07 -23.18 5.89
CA GLY A 48 -6.02 -23.94 7.14
C GLY A 48 -5.06 -25.15 7.11
N ALA A 49 -4.84 -25.76 5.94
CA ALA A 49 -3.90 -26.84 5.76
C ALA A 49 -2.44 -26.35 5.73
N GLU A 50 -2.17 -25.19 5.12
CA GLU A 50 -0.84 -24.57 5.08
C GLU A 50 -0.44 -24.02 6.45
N ALA A 51 -1.35 -23.41 7.21
CA ALA A 51 -1.10 -22.95 8.57
C ALA A 51 -0.81 -24.11 9.55
N ALA A 52 -1.47 -25.26 9.38
CA ALA A 52 -1.20 -26.46 10.18
C ALA A 52 0.17 -27.08 9.89
N ALA A 53 0.70 -26.92 8.67
CA ALA A 53 2.02 -27.40 8.28
C ALA A 53 3.15 -26.46 8.79
N ALA A 54 2.88 -25.17 8.94
CA ALA A 54 3.84 -24.17 9.42
C ALA A 54 3.90 -24.04 10.96
N GLY A 55 2.91 -24.56 11.68
CA GLY A 55 2.68 -24.32 13.11
C GLY A 55 3.50 -25.15 14.10
N SER A 56 4.60 -25.84 13.71
CA SER A 56 5.37 -26.69 14.63
C SER A 56 6.63 -26.06 15.25
N GLU A 57 6.99 -24.82 14.94
CA GLU A 57 8.14 -24.16 15.59
C GLU A 57 7.87 -22.67 15.79
N HIS A 58 7.44 -22.25 16.94
CA HIS A 58 7.89 -21.00 17.60
C HIS A 58 7.07 -20.71 18.86
N SER A 59 7.63 -21.09 19.98
CA SER A 59 7.35 -20.47 21.27
C SER A 59 8.65 -19.80 21.72
N GLY A 60 8.65 -18.48 21.90
CA GLY A 60 9.84 -17.86 22.48
C GLY A 60 9.89 -16.34 22.44
N ASN A 61 9.59 -15.78 23.58
CA ASN A 61 10.21 -14.60 24.20
C ASN A 61 9.75 -13.20 23.78
N ARG A 62 8.90 -12.64 24.65
CA ARG A 62 8.66 -11.20 24.79
C ARG A 62 9.68 -10.63 25.76
N ASP A 63 10.62 -9.81 25.29
CA ASP A 63 11.25 -8.82 26.16
C ASP A 63 11.58 -7.55 25.32
N GLY A 64 10.80 -6.52 25.54
CA GLY A 64 10.91 -5.26 24.84
C GLY A 64 11.74 -4.24 25.59
N ARG A 65 12.87 -3.80 25.05
CA ARG A 65 13.48 -2.52 25.42
C ARG A 65 13.27 -1.51 24.30
N ARG A 66 12.39 -0.52 24.56
CA ARG A 66 12.28 0.71 23.79
C ARG A 66 13.54 1.54 23.96
N THR A 67 14.35 1.71 22.90
CA THR A 67 15.26 2.83 22.75
C THR A 67 15.49 3.09 21.26
N GLY A 68 14.78 4.06 20.73
CA GLY A 68 15.00 4.59 19.38
C GLY A 68 14.17 5.86 19.22
N SER A 69 14.80 6.94 18.81
CA SER A 69 14.24 8.29 18.70
C SER A 69 12.77 8.32 18.19
N GLU A 70 11.84 8.58 19.10
CA GLU A 70 10.40 8.66 18.85
C GLU A 70 9.99 9.87 17.98
N SER A 71 10.93 10.78 17.64
CA SER A 71 10.61 12.05 16.99
C SER A 71 10.26 11.93 15.50
N SER A 72 10.69 10.89 14.79
CA SER A 72 10.42 10.71 13.35
C SER A 72 9.06 10.04 13.06
N TRP A 73 8.35 9.55 14.08
CA TRP A 73 7.06 8.87 13.95
C TRP A 73 5.85 9.75 14.30
N ALA A 74 6.08 10.93 14.91
CA ALA A 74 5.00 11.85 15.25
C ALA A 74 4.47 12.53 13.98
N PRO A 75 3.21 12.29 13.57
CA PRO A 75 2.64 12.91 12.38
C PRO A 75 2.33 14.38 12.63
N VAL A 76 2.50 15.22 11.60
CA VAL A 76 1.91 16.57 11.60
C VAL A 76 0.42 16.48 11.30
N ALA A 77 -0.32 17.54 11.61
CA ALA A 77 -1.76 17.61 11.34
C ALA A 77 -2.04 17.52 9.85
N GLN A 78 -3.13 16.82 9.50
CA GLN A 78 -3.63 16.67 8.15
C GLN A 78 -4.93 17.47 7.97
N GLU A 79 -5.16 17.95 6.75
CA GLU A 79 -6.37 18.63 6.36
C GLU A 79 -7.21 17.72 5.44
N SER A 80 -8.50 17.61 5.69
CA SER A 80 -9.41 17.00 4.72
C SER A 80 -9.63 17.97 3.56
N ILE A 81 -9.34 17.51 2.34
CA ILE A 81 -9.48 18.31 1.12
C ILE A 81 -10.30 17.56 0.08
N THR A 82 -10.85 18.35 -0.86
CA THR A 82 -11.39 17.84 -2.12
C THR A 82 -10.70 18.56 -3.29
N PHE A 83 -10.55 17.88 -4.40
CA PHE A 83 -9.96 18.41 -5.62
C PHE A 83 -10.59 17.80 -6.87
N ALA A 84 -10.36 18.36 -8.04
CA ALA A 84 -10.92 17.87 -9.28
C ALA A 84 -10.41 16.46 -9.63
N GLY A 85 -11.31 15.51 -9.76
CA GLY A 85 -11.07 14.17 -10.27
C GLY A 85 -11.55 13.99 -11.71
N PRO A 86 -11.33 12.79 -12.29
CA PRO A 86 -11.73 12.50 -13.67
C PRO A 86 -13.25 12.53 -13.89
N ARG A 87 -14.02 12.13 -12.89
CA ARG A 87 -15.49 11.96 -12.96
C ARG A 87 -16.22 12.78 -11.91
N VAL A 88 -15.71 12.76 -10.66
CA VAL A 88 -16.25 13.51 -9.52
C VAL A 88 -15.09 14.17 -8.76
N PRO A 89 -15.35 15.13 -7.85
CA PRO A 89 -14.33 15.60 -6.93
C PRO A 89 -13.79 14.45 -6.06
N LEU A 90 -12.48 14.34 -5.99
CA LEU A 90 -11.80 13.34 -5.16
C LEU A 90 -11.52 13.88 -3.75
N MET A 91 -11.62 13.02 -2.76
CA MET A 91 -11.37 13.30 -1.34
C MET A 91 -9.97 12.83 -0.96
N ALA A 92 -9.30 13.58 -0.08
CA ALA A 92 -7.99 13.18 0.43
C ALA A 92 -7.69 13.82 1.79
N ALA A 93 -6.72 13.24 2.49
CA ALA A 93 -6.04 13.89 3.61
C ALA A 93 -4.74 14.53 3.08
N TRP A 94 -4.60 15.82 3.28
CA TRP A 94 -3.44 16.61 2.87
C TRP A 94 -2.56 16.96 4.05
N ALA A 95 -1.28 16.64 3.97
CA ALA A 95 -0.26 16.95 4.97
C ALA A 95 0.84 17.81 4.33
N PRO A 96 0.78 19.14 4.43
CA PRO A 96 1.80 20.03 3.90
C PRO A 96 3.05 20.08 4.79
N THR A 97 4.20 20.37 4.17
CA THR A 97 5.38 20.86 4.85
C THR A 97 5.85 22.18 4.24
N ALA A 98 6.45 23.06 5.07
CA ALA A 98 6.79 24.41 4.64
C ALA A 98 7.89 24.47 3.56
N ARG A 99 8.79 23.49 3.56
CA ARG A 99 9.90 23.36 2.60
C ARG A 99 9.97 21.93 2.08
N PRO A 100 9.07 21.55 1.16
CA PRO A 100 9.03 20.19 0.66
C PRO A 100 10.27 19.86 -0.18
N ARG A 101 10.91 18.73 0.13
CA ARG A 101 11.94 18.11 -0.71
C ARG A 101 11.26 17.49 -1.97
N GLY A 102 10.08 16.94 -1.79
CA GLY A 102 9.25 16.36 -2.84
C GLY A 102 7.81 16.25 -2.39
N ALA A 103 6.97 15.64 -3.21
CA ALA A 103 5.58 15.38 -2.88
C ALA A 103 5.23 13.89 -3.06
N VAL A 104 4.47 13.32 -2.11
CA VAL A 104 4.20 11.88 -2.05
C VAL A 104 2.69 11.63 -2.08
N LEU A 105 2.26 10.81 -3.04
CA LEU A 105 0.94 10.21 -3.07
C LEU A 105 0.91 8.97 -2.16
N VAL A 106 0.00 8.94 -1.20
CA VAL A 106 -0.18 7.82 -0.27
C VAL A 106 -1.47 7.08 -0.63
N ILE A 107 -1.37 5.76 -0.84
CA ILE A 107 -2.50 4.89 -1.17
C ILE A 107 -2.78 3.94 -0.02
N HIS A 108 -4.04 3.95 0.42
CA HIS A 108 -4.52 3.23 1.58
C HIS A 108 -4.62 1.70 1.37
N GLU A 109 -4.72 0.98 2.46
CA GLU A 109 -5.03 -0.45 2.51
C GLU A 109 -6.48 -0.73 2.05
N ASN A 110 -6.89 -1.99 2.06
CA ASN A 110 -8.27 -2.43 1.77
C ASN A 110 -9.34 -1.90 2.76
N ARG A 111 -8.91 -1.16 3.78
CA ARG A 111 -9.78 -0.51 4.79
C ARG A 111 -10.11 0.95 4.47
N GLY A 112 -9.70 1.43 3.28
CA GLY A 112 -9.93 2.80 2.84
C GLY A 112 -9.05 3.84 3.53
N LEU A 113 -9.36 5.11 3.31
CA LEU A 113 -8.67 6.25 3.94
C LEU A 113 -9.10 6.37 5.41
N ASN A 114 -8.37 5.70 6.28
CA ASN A 114 -8.57 5.71 7.72
C ASN A 114 -7.52 6.57 8.46
N VAL A 115 -7.61 6.61 9.80
CA VAL A 115 -6.69 7.39 10.64
C VAL A 115 -5.24 6.94 10.47
N HIS A 116 -4.97 5.62 10.39
CA HIS A 116 -3.62 5.11 10.20
C HIS A 116 -2.98 5.68 8.93
N ILE A 117 -3.65 5.59 7.79
CA ILE A 117 -3.16 6.09 6.50
C ILE A 117 -2.99 7.62 6.51
N SER A 118 -3.93 8.35 7.12
CA SER A 118 -3.79 9.79 7.30
C SER A 118 -2.54 10.13 8.14
N THR A 119 -2.23 9.35 9.19
CA THR A 119 -1.00 9.56 9.98
C THR A 119 0.26 9.24 9.18
N VAL A 120 0.23 8.31 8.22
CA VAL A 120 1.38 8.07 7.31
C VAL A 120 1.67 9.32 6.47
N ALA A 121 0.65 9.98 5.92
CA ALA A 121 0.84 11.27 5.23
C ALA A 121 1.45 12.32 6.16
N GLY A 122 0.98 12.41 7.40
CA GLY A 122 1.55 13.29 8.42
C GLY A 122 3.01 12.98 8.79
N ARG A 123 3.39 11.69 8.83
CA ARG A 123 4.78 11.24 9.07
C ARG A 123 5.70 11.62 7.89
N LEU A 124 5.22 11.51 6.66
CA LEU A 124 5.94 11.98 5.48
C LEU A 124 6.17 13.49 5.54
N ALA A 125 5.14 14.26 5.93
CA ALA A 125 5.27 15.71 6.08
C ALA A 125 6.25 16.10 7.19
N ALA A 126 6.25 15.39 8.31
CA ALA A 126 7.25 15.55 9.37
C ALA A 126 8.67 15.20 8.89
N SER A 127 8.78 14.30 7.91
CA SER A 127 10.06 13.91 7.28
C SER A 127 10.46 14.80 6.10
N GLY A 128 9.73 15.89 5.82
CA GLY A 128 10.07 16.86 4.78
C GLY A 128 9.44 16.64 3.41
N TYR A 129 8.41 15.78 3.29
CA TYR A 129 7.66 15.55 2.05
C TYR A 129 6.22 15.99 2.21
N SER A 130 5.74 16.94 1.41
CA SER A 130 4.29 17.17 1.39
C SER A 130 3.57 15.93 0.88
N ALA A 131 2.52 15.48 1.57
CA ALA A 131 1.87 14.21 1.25
C ALA A 131 0.35 14.34 1.11
N LEU A 132 -0.20 13.59 0.18
CA LEU A 132 -1.63 13.50 -0.10
C LEU A 132 -2.06 12.03 -0.02
N ALA A 133 -2.88 11.70 0.98
CA ALA A 133 -3.49 10.39 1.09
C ALA A 133 -4.86 10.40 0.41
N LEU A 134 -4.95 9.72 -0.74
CA LEU A 134 -6.14 9.68 -1.59
C LEU A 134 -7.18 8.70 -1.03
N ASP A 135 -8.47 9.08 -1.06
CA ASP A 135 -9.59 8.16 -0.85
C ASP A 135 -10.05 7.60 -2.21
N LEU A 136 -9.68 6.35 -2.49
CA LEU A 136 -10.06 5.66 -3.74
C LEU A 136 -11.54 5.27 -3.82
N LEU A 137 -12.32 5.57 -2.77
CA LEU A 137 -13.78 5.44 -2.74
C LEU A 137 -14.50 6.79 -2.88
N SER A 138 -13.81 7.82 -3.34
CA SER A 138 -14.39 9.17 -3.48
C SER A 138 -15.67 9.19 -4.30
N GLU A 139 -15.76 8.41 -5.38
CA GLU A 139 -16.95 8.32 -6.23
C GLU A 139 -18.12 7.61 -5.53
N GLU A 140 -17.83 6.75 -4.57
CA GLU A 140 -18.79 6.02 -3.74
C GLU A 140 -19.20 6.83 -2.48
N GLY A 141 -18.81 8.11 -2.40
CA GLY A 141 -19.08 8.98 -1.26
C GLY A 141 -17.99 8.97 -0.18
N GLY A 142 -16.85 8.35 -0.47
CA GLY A 142 -15.69 8.24 0.42
C GLY A 142 -15.76 7.05 1.38
N THR A 143 -14.62 6.71 1.96
CA THR A 143 -14.49 5.60 2.93
C THR A 143 -15.49 5.72 4.08
N GLY A 144 -15.75 6.94 4.56
CA GLY A 144 -16.66 7.17 5.69
C GLY A 144 -18.14 6.91 5.42
N SER A 145 -18.55 6.67 4.16
CA SER A 145 -19.94 6.33 3.80
C SER A 145 -20.28 4.86 4.01
N PHE A 146 -19.28 4.01 4.26
CA PHE A 146 -19.46 2.58 4.43
C PHE A 146 -19.62 2.20 5.92
N PRO A 147 -20.47 1.19 6.23
CA PRO A 147 -20.73 0.79 7.61
C PRO A 147 -19.57 0.07 8.30
N GLY A 148 -18.59 -0.43 7.53
CA GLY A 148 -17.43 -1.13 8.08
C GLY A 148 -16.37 -1.50 7.05
N GLU A 149 -15.24 -1.99 7.55
CA GLU A 149 -14.05 -2.31 6.73
C GLU A 149 -14.32 -3.39 5.67
N ALA A 150 -15.19 -4.34 5.96
CA ALA A 150 -15.54 -5.40 5.01
C ALA A 150 -16.33 -4.87 3.80
N GLU A 151 -17.21 -3.93 4.01
CA GLU A 151 -17.96 -3.25 2.95
C GLU A 151 -17.04 -2.33 2.12
N VAL A 152 -16.09 -1.66 2.78
CA VAL A 152 -15.02 -0.89 2.11
C VAL A 152 -14.19 -1.80 1.19
N ALA A 153 -13.70 -2.94 1.69
CA ALA A 153 -12.91 -3.88 0.91
C ALA A 153 -13.71 -4.45 -0.28
N ALA A 154 -14.98 -4.77 -0.06
CA ALA A 154 -15.86 -5.27 -1.10
C ALA A 154 -16.11 -4.22 -2.19
N ALA A 155 -16.31 -2.95 -1.83
CA ALA A 155 -16.48 -1.86 -2.78
C ALA A 155 -15.21 -1.65 -3.62
N LEU A 156 -14.03 -1.58 -2.99
CA LEU A 156 -12.75 -1.47 -3.69
C LEU A 156 -12.52 -2.61 -4.69
N ALA A 157 -12.90 -3.84 -4.34
CA ALA A 157 -12.77 -5.01 -5.21
C ALA A 157 -13.68 -4.99 -6.44
N GLN A 158 -14.78 -4.24 -6.40
CA GLN A 158 -15.72 -4.11 -7.53
C GLN A 158 -15.30 -3.01 -8.52
N ILE A 159 -14.44 -2.09 -8.10
CA ILE A 159 -13.98 -0.98 -8.93
C ILE A 159 -12.92 -1.50 -9.92
N PRO A 160 -13.04 -1.22 -11.23
CA PRO A 160 -12.00 -1.55 -12.19
C PRO A 160 -10.66 -0.92 -11.80
N PRO A 161 -9.54 -1.67 -11.84
CA PRO A 161 -8.23 -1.13 -11.48
C PRO A 161 -7.81 0.12 -12.28
N GLU A 162 -8.25 0.23 -13.52
CA GLU A 162 -8.00 1.36 -14.40
C GLU A 162 -8.59 2.65 -13.84
N ARG A 163 -9.78 2.57 -13.22
CA ARG A 163 -10.41 3.74 -12.56
C ARG A 163 -9.58 4.22 -11.38
N HIS A 164 -9.07 3.31 -10.55
CA HIS A 164 -8.15 3.68 -9.47
C HIS A 164 -6.88 4.36 -10.02
N VAL A 165 -6.34 3.86 -11.13
CA VAL A 165 -5.16 4.47 -11.79
C VAL A 165 -5.48 5.88 -12.27
N GLU A 166 -6.64 6.13 -12.86
CA GLU A 166 -7.07 7.46 -13.30
C GLU A 166 -7.20 8.43 -12.12
N ASP A 167 -7.79 8.00 -11.00
CA ASP A 167 -7.91 8.81 -9.79
C ASP A 167 -6.54 9.12 -9.18
N MET A 168 -5.62 8.16 -9.15
CA MET A 168 -4.24 8.38 -8.71
C MET A 168 -3.50 9.37 -9.62
N LYS A 169 -3.69 9.32 -10.94
CA LYS A 169 -3.12 10.28 -11.89
C LYS A 169 -3.67 11.70 -11.68
N ALA A 170 -4.96 11.83 -11.34
CA ALA A 170 -5.55 13.10 -10.95
C ALA A 170 -4.96 13.62 -9.63
N ALA A 171 -4.74 12.74 -8.66
CA ALA A 171 -4.07 13.10 -7.40
C ALA A 171 -2.62 13.56 -7.60
N LEU A 172 -1.86 12.94 -8.52
CA LEU A 172 -0.53 13.43 -8.92
C LEU A 172 -0.59 14.81 -9.58
N THR A 173 -1.64 15.10 -10.35
CA THR A 173 -1.86 16.44 -10.92
C THR A 173 -2.09 17.48 -9.82
N GLU A 174 -2.90 17.14 -8.83
CA GLU A 174 -3.15 18.02 -7.67
C GLU A 174 -1.89 18.20 -6.82
N LEU A 175 -1.10 17.15 -6.60
CA LEU A 175 0.19 17.25 -5.93
C LEU A 175 1.15 18.19 -6.65
N GLY A 176 1.31 18.05 -7.97
CA GLY A 176 2.16 18.96 -8.78
C GLY A 176 1.68 20.41 -8.73
N ARG A 177 0.36 20.65 -8.63
CA ARG A 177 -0.21 21.99 -8.46
C ARG A 177 0.08 22.58 -7.07
N ARG A 178 0.01 21.75 -6.01
CA ARG A 178 0.26 22.19 -4.62
C ARG A 178 1.74 22.36 -4.31
N VAL A 179 2.57 21.55 -4.94
CA VAL A 179 4.02 21.50 -4.71
C VAL A 179 4.74 21.65 -6.06
N PRO A 180 4.69 22.86 -6.67
CA PRO A 180 5.24 23.08 -8.00
C PRO A 180 6.78 22.88 -8.01
N HIS A 181 7.29 22.41 -9.15
CA HIS A 181 8.72 22.21 -9.40
C HIS A 181 9.38 21.14 -8.49
N LYS A 182 8.60 20.28 -7.85
CA LYS A 182 9.12 19.16 -7.06
C LYS A 182 8.77 17.83 -7.71
N LYS A 183 9.69 16.88 -7.59
CA LYS A 183 9.49 15.51 -8.05
C LYS A 183 8.42 14.82 -7.22
N LEU A 184 7.69 13.90 -7.86
CA LEU A 184 6.57 13.19 -7.26
C LEU A 184 6.95 11.74 -7.00
N ALA A 185 6.54 11.22 -5.85
CA ALA A 185 6.65 9.82 -5.49
C ALA A 185 5.28 9.24 -5.10
N ALA A 186 5.18 7.92 -5.05
CA ALA A 186 4.00 7.22 -4.55
C ALA A 186 4.39 6.12 -3.57
N ILE A 187 3.61 5.97 -2.50
CA ILE A 187 3.69 4.87 -1.54
C ILE A 187 2.31 4.28 -1.34
N GLY A 188 2.22 2.97 -1.18
CA GLY A 188 0.94 2.32 -0.91
C GLY A 188 1.12 1.01 -0.17
N PHE A 189 0.09 0.61 0.57
CA PHE A 189 0.13 -0.48 1.52
C PHE A 189 -0.94 -1.51 1.18
N CYS A 190 -0.63 -2.81 1.19
CA CYS A 190 -1.57 -3.88 0.90
C CYS A 190 -2.23 -3.68 -0.47
N PHE A 191 -3.55 -3.52 -0.52
CA PHE A 191 -4.30 -3.08 -1.70
C PHE A 191 -3.64 -1.85 -2.37
N GLY A 192 -3.27 -0.83 -1.59
CA GLY A 192 -2.56 0.35 -2.08
C GLY A 192 -1.18 0.03 -2.65
N GLY A 193 -0.49 -0.98 -2.12
CA GLY A 193 0.76 -1.48 -2.69
C GLY A 193 0.56 -2.06 -4.10
N ALA A 194 -0.52 -2.85 -4.29
CA ALA A 194 -0.93 -3.32 -5.62
C ALA A 194 -1.29 -2.17 -6.56
N MET A 195 -1.95 -1.11 -6.04
CA MET A 195 -2.30 0.07 -6.84
C MET A 195 -1.05 0.88 -7.22
N VAL A 196 -0.05 1.00 -6.35
CA VAL A 196 1.23 1.64 -6.70
C VAL A 196 1.96 0.86 -7.80
N TRP A 197 1.96 -0.48 -7.76
CA TRP A 197 2.47 -1.29 -8.85
C TRP A 197 1.75 -0.99 -10.18
N ARG A 198 0.41 -0.90 -10.16
CA ARG A 198 -0.39 -0.56 -11.34
C ARG A 198 -0.12 0.86 -11.83
N LEU A 199 0.05 1.81 -10.94
CA LEU A 199 0.42 3.18 -11.31
C LEU A 199 1.80 3.22 -11.99
N LEU A 200 2.79 2.53 -11.44
CA LEU A 200 4.14 2.42 -12.03
C LEU A 200 4.13 1.76 -13.42
N THR A 201 3.26 0.78 -13.64
CA THR A 201 3.11 0.09 -14.93
C THR A 201 2.15 0.79 -15.90
N SER A 202 1.53 1.91 -15.51
CA SER A 202 0.57 2.66 -16.33
C SER A 202 1.19 3.75 -17.21
N ASN A 203 2.51 3.75 -17.39
CA ASN A 203 3.25 4.78 -18.11
C ASN A 203 2.95 6.19 -17.55
N GLU A 204 3.23 6.40 -16.26
CA GLU A 204 3.10 7.70 -15.59
C GLU A 204 4.47 8.38 -15.47
N PRO A 205 4.84 9.27 -16.42
CA PRO A 205 6.20 9.80 -16.49
C PRO A 205 6.53 10.82 -15.39
N ARG A 206 5.54 11.31 -14.65
CA ARG A 206 5.75 12.28 -13.55
C ARG A 206 6.27 11.64 -12.27
N LEU A 207 6.16 10.29 -12.14
CA LEU A 207 6.70 9.60 -10.98
C LEU A 207 8.22 9.47 -11.07
N ALA A 208 8.92 10.03 -10.09
CA ALA A 208 10.34 9.82 -9.87
C ALA A 208 10.61 8.53 -9.06
N ALA A 209 9.72 8.20 -8.12
CA ALA A 209 9.85 6.99 -7.30
C ALA A 209 8.51 6.34 -6.95
N GLY A 210 8.54 5.03 -6.66
CA GLY A 210 7.41 4.29 -6.11
C GLY A 210 7.85 3.29 -5.04
N ALA A 211 7.07 3.20 -3.97
CA ALA A 211 7.30 2.29 -2.85
C ALA A 211 6.05 1.43 -2.55
N PRO A 212 5.81 0.35 -3.31
CA PRO A 212 4.74 -0.60 -3.01
C PRO A 212 5.11 -1.50 -1.82
N PHE A 213 4.29 -1.46 -0.75
CA PHE A 213 4.41 -2.29 0.44
C PHE A 213 3.44 -3.46 0.38
N TYR A 214 3.97 -4.67 0.54
CA TYR A 214 3.22 -5.94 0.62
C TYR A 214 1.97 -5.98 -0.29
N GLY A 215 2.09 -5.45 -1.50
CA GLY A 215 1.08 -5.51 -2.56
C GLY A 215 1.56 -6.42 -3.69
N PRO A 216 0.67 -7.26 -4.26
CA PRO A 216 1.03 -8.13 -5.38
C PRO A 216 1.34 -7.32 -6.64
N PHE A 217 2.35 -7.77 -7.37
CA PHE A 217 2.63 -7.26 -8.71
C PHE A 217 1.55 -7.76 -9.70
N PRO A 218 0.97 -6.91 -10.55
CA PRO A 218 -0.11 -7.30 -11.46
C PRO A 218 0.37 -8.31 -12.51
N GLU A 219 -0.48 -9.27 -12.84
CA GLU A 219 -0.22 -10.23 -13.91
C GLU A 219 0.02 -9.51 -15.25
N GLY A 220 1.10 -9.87 -15.95
CA GLY A 220 1.46 -9.23 -17.21
C GLY A 220 1.95 -7.78 -17.09
N GLY A 221 2.19 -7.28 -15.88
CA GLY A 221 2.66 -5.91 -15.64
C GLY A 221 3.96 -5.61 -16.39
N SER A 222 4.03 -4.42 -16.99
CA SER A 222 5.20 -3.94 -17.75
C SER A 222 5.48 -2.48 -17.41
N PHE A 223 6.75 -2.14 -17.28
CA PHE A 223 7.19 -0.77 -17.00
C PHE A 223 7.54 0.02 -18.27
N ALA A 224 7.01 -0.36 -19.42
CA ALA A 224 7.25 0.34 -20.68
C ALA A 224 6.92 1.84 -20.52
N GLY A 225 7.93 2.70 -20.77
CA GLY A 225 7.81 4.16 -20.64
C GLY A 225 7.95 4.71 -19.20
N SER A 226 8.03 3.88 -18.17
CA SER A 226 8.34 4.33 -16.79
C SER A 226 9.83 4.63 -16.64
N ARG A 227 10.16 5.61 -15.81
CA ARG A 227 11.52 5.95 -15.36
C ARG A 227 11.64 5.97 -13.85
N ALA A 228 10.57 5.66 -13.14
CA ALA A 228 10.52 5.72 -11.68
C ALA A 228 11.50 4.73 -11.05
N ALA A 229 12.20 5.17 -10.01
CA ALA A 229 12.96 4.29 -9.15
C ALA A 229 11.99 3.49 -8.24
N VAL A 230 12.16 2.17 -8.10
CA VAL A 230 11.19 1.32 -7.41
C VAL A 230 11.81 0.64 -6.18
N LEU A 231 11.20 0.86 -5.01
CA LEU A 231 11.51 0.14 -3.77
C LEU A 231 10.35 -0.79 -3.40
N GLY A 232 10.41 -2.07 -3.81
CA GLY A 232 9.41 -3.07 -3.41
C GLY A 232 9.68 -3.58 -1.98
N VAL A 233 8.68 -3.52 -1.10
CA VAL A 233 8.82 -3.88 0.32
C VAL A 233 7.89 -5.04 0.65
N TYR A 234 8.44 -6.15 1.15
CA TYR A 234 7.74 -7.42 1.34
C TYR A 234 7.88 -7.96 2.77
N GLY A 235 6.82 -8.61 3.26
CA GLY A 235 6.88 -9.47 4.44
C GLY A 235 7.24 -10.91 4.03
N GLY A 236 8.24 -11.51 4.66
CA GLY A 236 8.72 -12.85 4.31
C GLY A 236 7.73 -13.97 4.63
N LEU A 237 6.81 -13.73 5.56
CA LEU A 237 5.74 -14.66 5.92
C LEU A 237 4.48 -14.52 5.04
N ASP A 238 4.43 -13.52 4.15
CA ASP A 238 3.35 -13.29 3.18
C ASP A 238 3.66 -14.06 1.88
N SER A 239 3.47 -15.37 1.90
CA SER A 239 3.80 -16.26 0.78
C SER A 239 3.06 -15.87 -0.51
N ARG A 240 1.85 -15.38 -0.40
CA ARG A 240 0.96 -14.98 -1.50
C ARG A 240 1.52 -13.78 -2.28
N VAL A 241 1.97 -12.75 -1.59
CA VAL A 241 2.58 -11.57 -2.23
C VAL A 241 4.01 -11.89 -2.70
N ILE A 242 4.78 -12.63 -1.92
CA ILE A 242 6.13 -13.11 -2.29
C ILE A 242 6.10 -13.90 -3.61
N ALA A 243 5.06 -14.69 -3.87
CA ALA A 243 4.92 -15.45 -5.13
C ALA A 243 4.93 -14.55 -6.39
N THR A 244 4.60 -13.24 -6.26
CA THR A 244 4.61 -12.28 -7.38
C THR A 244 5.97 -11.60 -7.59
N LEU A 245 6.89 -11.70 -6.61
CA LEU A 245 8.19 -11.02 -6.62
C LEU A 245 9.07 -11.39 -7.84
N PRO A 246 9.15 -12.66 -8.28
CA PRO A 246 9.96 -13.00 -9.47
C PRO A 246 9.47 -12.30 -10.73
N ALA A 247 8.15 -12.15 -10.91
CA ALA A 247 7.58 -11.46 -12.07
C ALA A 247 7.87 -9.94 -11.99
N ALA A 248 7.73 -9.32 -10.82
CA ALA A 248 8.09 -7.93 -10.60
C ALA A 248 9.57 -7.68 -10.94
N LYS A 249 10.47 -8.52 -10.43
CA LYS A 249 11.91 -8.43 -10.67
C LYS A 249 12.23 -8.52 -12.17
N ALA A 250 11.70 -9.54 -12.85
CA ALA A 250 11.93 -9.73 -14.29
C ALA A 250 11.45 -8.52 -15.11
N ALA A 251 10.28 -7.94 -14.77
CA ALA A 251 9.75 -6.77 -15.46
C ALA A 251 10.62 -5.51 -15.23
N LEU A 252 11.14 -5.30 -14.00
CA LEU A 252 12.03 -4.20 -13.66
C LEU A 252 13.37 -4.31 -14.39
N GLU A 253 13.96 -5.51 -14.42
CA GLU A 253 15.21 -5.81 -15.13
C GLU A 253 15.07 -5.60 -16.63
N ALA A 254 13.96 -6.03 -17.23
CA ALA A 254 13.67 -5.86 -18.66
C ALA A 254 13.67 -4.38 -19.10
N GLN A 255 13.23 -3.47 -18.22
CA GLN A 255 13.23 -2.02 -18.46
C GLN A 255 14.48 -1.31 -17.92
N ARG A 256 15.40 -2.03 -17.28
CA ARG A 256 16.62 -1.48 -16.69
C ARG A 256 16.35 -0.33 -15.71
N LEU A 257 15.25 -0.42 -14.98
CA LEU A 257 14.92 0.58 -13.96
C LEU A 257 15.86 0.47 -12.77
N ARG A 258 16.07 1.58 -12.06
CA ARG A 258 16.67 1.54 -10.72
C ARG A 258 15.65 0.91 -9.78
N PHE A 259 16.01 -0.18 -9.09
CA PHE A 259 15.12 -0.81 -8.13
C PHE A 259 15.86 -1.52 -7.00
N GLU A 260 15.15 -1.66 -5.88
CA GLU A 260 15.49 -2.55 -4.77
C GLU A 260 14.22 -3.32 -4.37
N LEU A 261 14.36 -4.62 -4.09
CA LEU A 261 13.27 -5.46 -3.57
C LEU A 261 13.73 -6.03 -2.23
N ILE A 262 13.15 -5.54 -1.14
CA ILE A 262 13.54 -5.93 0.22
C ILE A 262 12.47 -6.81 0.84
N THR A 263 12.92 -7.87 1.52
CA THR A 263 12.05 -8.81 2.24
C THR A 263 12.46 -8.88 3.70
N PHE A 264 11.51 -8.59 4.59
CA PHE A 264 11.67 -8.75 6.04
C PHE A 264 11.22 -10.16 6.43
N THR A 265 12.15 -11.08 6.63
CA THR A 265 11.91 -12.52 6.76
C THR A 265 10.94 -12.92 7.87
N GLU A 266 10.91 -12.16 8.97
CA GLU A 266 10.06 -12.43 10.15
C GLU A 266 8.80 -11.53 10.18
N ALA A 267 8.52 -10.80 9.11
CA ALA A 267 7.36 -9.93 9.01
C ALA A 267 6.25 -10.58 8.17
N ASN A 268 5.01 -10.41 8.61
CA ASN A 268 3.83 -10.88 7.90
C ASN A 268 3.25 -9.77 7.01
N HIS A 269 2.17 -10.07 6.29
CA HIS A 269 1.36 -9.06 5.59
C HIS A 269 0.97 -7.92 6.55
N ALA A 270 0.90 -6.68 6.06
CA ALA A 270 0.54 -5.48 6.84
C ALA A 270 1.44 -5.20 8.06
N PHE A 271 2.69 -5.65 8.07
CA PHE A 271 3.62 -5.48 9.19
C PHE A 271 3.93 -4.01 9.55
N PHE A 272 3.69 -3.08 8.63
CA PHE A 272 3.90 -1.65 8.85
C PHE A 272 2.74 -0.98 9.61
N ASN A 273 1.56 -1.58 9.62
CA ASN A 273 0.37 -1.00 10.24
C ASN A 273 0.41 -1.14 11.77
N ASP A 274 0.78 -0.05 12.45
CA ASP A 274 0.92 0.02 13.91
C ASP A 274 -0.41 -0.06 14.70
N THR A 275 -1.53 -0.13 13.99
CA THR A 275 -2.86 -0.40 14.57
C THR A 275 -3.33 -1.84 14.35
N GLY A 276 -2.58 -2.63 13.56
CA GLY A 276 -2.93 -3.99 13.17
C GLY A 276 -2.27 -5.07 14.03
N ALA A 277 -2.87 -6.27 14.04
CA ALA A 277 -2.38 -7.42 14.82
C ALA A 277 -1.01 -7.96 14.34
N ARG A 278 -0.67 -7.71 13.06
CA ARG A 278 0.59 -8.18 12.43
C ARG A 278 1.71 -7.14 12.49
N PHE A 279 1.56 -6.08 13.29
CA PHE A 279 2.58 -5.04 13.39
C PHE A 279 3.92 -5.60 13.86
N ASN A 280 4.97 -5.37 13.06
CA ASN A 280 6.35 -5.69 13.41
C ASN A 280 7.14 -4.40 13.52
N PRO A 281 7.39 -3.87 14.74
CA PRO A 281 8.02 -2.55 14.92
C PRO A 281 9.43 -2.48 14.34
N HIS A 282 10.21 -3.56 14.41
CA HIS A 282 11.57 -3.58 13.86
C HIS A 282 11.56 -3.48 12.33
N ALA A 283 10.76 -4.31 11.67
CA ALA A 283 10.61 -4.27 10.23
C ALA A 283 10.02 -2.94 9.75
N ALA A 284 9.03 -2.40 10.47
CA ALA A 284 8.39 -1.13 10.14
C ALA A 284 9.35 0.06 10.21
N ILE A 285 10.17 0.15 11.27
CA ILE A 285 11.18 1.22 11.44
C ILE A 285 12.23 1.15 10.33
N GLU A 286 12.75 -0.04 10.04
CA GLU A 286 13.77 -0.21 9.00
C GLU A 286 13.19 0.05 7.61
N ALA A 287 11.96 -0.43 7.31
CA ALA A 287 11.29 -0.14 6.06
C ALA A 287 11.08 1.36 5.85
N TRP A 288 10.64 2.07 6.91
CA TRP A 288 10.46 3.52 6.86
C TRP A 288 11.75 4.26 6.55
N ARG A 289 12.83 3.92 7.25
CA ARG A 289 14.16 4.49 7.00
C ARG A 289 14.61 4.26 5.55
N ARG A 290 14.39 3.04 5.01
CA ARG A 290 14.70 2.70 3.61
C ARG A 290 13.90 3.54 2.62
N VAL A 291 12.59 3.71 2.87
CA VAL A 291 11.72 4.53 2.02
C VAL A 291 12.19 5.98 2.00
N LEU A 292 12.49 6.57 3.17
CA LEU A 292 12.94 7.96 3.22
C LEU A 292 14.25 8.16 2.45
N ASN A 293 15.24 7.28 2.65
CA ASN A 293 16.50 7.32 1.91
C ASN A 293 16.24 7.13 0.40
N TRP A 294 15.34 6.21 0.02
CA TRP A 294 15.02 5.96 -1.39
C TRP A 294 14.38 7.17 -2.06
N PHE A 295 13.47 7.82 -1.34
CA PHE A 295 12.85 9.04 -1.84
C PHE A 295 13.86 10.20 -1.90
N ASP A 296 14.72 10.37 -0.90
CA ASP A 296 15.80 11.36 -0.94
C ASP A 296 16.64 11.19 -2.21
N ASP A 297 17.16 10.00 -2.44
CA ASP A 297 17.99 9.70 -3.60
C ASP A 297 17.28 9.88 -4.95
N ALA A 298 15.97 9.63 -5.02
CA ALA A 298 15.20 9.73 -6.27
C ALA A 298 14.64 11.15 -6.53
N VAL A 299 14.46 11.94 -5.46
CA VAL A 299 13.78 13.24 -5.51
C VAL A 299 14.78 14.39 -5.42
N ASP A 300 15.92 14.18 -4.74
CA ASP A 300 17.00 15.17 -4.57
C ASP A 300 18.05 15.18 -5.71
N ASP A 301 17.93 14.32 -6.74
CA ASP A 301 18.75 14.49 -7.95
C ASP A 301 18.45 15.89 -8.54
N ASP A 302 19.06 16.90 -7.95
CA ASP A 302 19.17 18.21 -8.55
C ASP A 302 19.93 18.04 -9.86
N ASP A 303 19.31 18.51 -10.95
CA ASP A 303 19.94 18.75 -12.24
C ASP A 303 21.03 19.85 -12.11
N ASP A 304 22.08 19.59 -11.33
CA ASP A 304 23.33 20.37 -11.31
C ASP A 304 24.38 19.69 -12.20
N HIS A 305 24.01 19.46 -13.46
CA HIS A 305 24.97 19.24 -14.54
C HIS A 305 24.48 19.96 -15.80
N ASP A 306 24.62 21.27 -15.80
CA ASP A 306 24.86 22.09 -17.00
C ASP A 306 26.27 22.72 -16.93
#